data_70a566f9dfd9cbe76ff12d4df73f39a0
#
_entry.id   70a566f9dfd9cbe76ff12d4df73f39a0
#
_cell.length_a   1.000
_cell.length_b   1.000
_cell.length_c   1.000
_cell.angle_alpha   90.00
_cell.angle_beta   90.00
_cell.angle_gamma   90.00
#
_symmetry.space_group_name_H-M   'P 1'
#
loop_
_entity.id
_entity.type
_entity.pdbx_description
1 polymer ?
#
loop_
_entity_poly.entity_id
_entity_poly.type
_entity_poly.pdbx_seq_one_letter_code
_entity_poly.pdbx_strand_id
1 'polypeptide(L)'
;MTARSAQREGKPGWFTSPQQVNQRRYEALRAYFVDGLSYAEAGARFGYTRWAMINLVREHRAGKLELFAPPRRPGPAPGTAPARDRVRGRVIALRRQGLSSYEISARLSAEGTPLNRTSVAEILTEEGFGRLLRGPAPEASISPATPGRDTNMPAAAVIDFGTWPQQLDTTRAGLLLAIPDLVTLDLPALTATAGYPGTRVIPAASWLLSLLALKLTRTRRVSHVDDLLADPATALFAGLAVLPKKTALTDYSYRLSHDHQQRFLAALDKKMIGAGLATAQEAVFDLDFHAIMHWGQDPVLEKHYVPSRSQRARSVLTFFAQDTGTHNLVYANADISKATQNREAIAFCDHWKAVSGSDPKMLIMDQKVTTQAILGELDARGVKFATLRMRSASLMNRINSLTSTDYKTITLDRPGPYNRPRVHEDPAVTLTSYPGTVRQLIVTGLGRDAPTVIITNDDQIKTRALISQYARRMTIEQRLAEIIGAFCADALSSTVNLNVDLDVVLCVLAQALLAAFRTRLGPGYATATPDTLQRRFLDTAGTITTDGDTITVTLSRRAYSPVLRQSDLHTDTTIPWWQNRRLRFQFS
;
A
#
# COMPACT_ATOMS: atom_id res chain seq x y z
N MET A 1 18.95 29.96 72.98
CA MET A 1 18.06 30.09 71.82
C MET A 1 18.07 28.79 71.05
N THR A 2 17.15 27.92 71.33
CA THR A 2 17.02 26.58 70.75
C THR A 2 16.06 26.65 69.57
N ALA A 3 16.56 26.52 68.35
CA ALA A 3 15.73 26.40 67.13
C ALA A 3 15.04 25.04 67.07
N ARG A 4 13.73 25.05 67.18
CA ARG A 4 12.90 23.85 66.94
C ARG A 4 13.07 23.38 65.49
N SER A 5 13.67 22.19 65.32
CA SER A 5 13.56 21.43 64.09
C SER A 5 12.14 20.86 63.99
N ALA A 6 11.28 21.48 63.26
CA ALA A 6 9.98 20.90 62.89
C ALA A 6 10.29 19.63 62.05
N GLN A 7 10.08 18.46 62.60
CA GLN A 7 10.00 17.22 61.85
C GLN A 7 8.90 17.35 60.79
N ARG A 8 9.29 17.45 59.53
CA ARG A 8 8.35 17.35 58.38
C ARG A 8 7.94 15.89 58.28
N GLU A 9 6.74 15.58 58.76
CA GLU A 9 6.10 14.29 58.51
C GLU A 9 5.80 14.17 57.01
N GLY A 10 6.69 13.58 56.27
CA GLY A 10 6.57 13.20 54.86
C GLY A 10 7.24 11.86 54.63
N LYS A 11 6.82 11.10 53.64
CA LYS A 11 7.47 9.85 53.24
C LYS A 11 8.74 10.19 52.44
N PRO A 12 9.93 10.30 53.03
CA PRO A 12 11.15 10.71 52.32
C PRO A 12 11.52 9.71 51.19
N GLY A 13 11.13 8.44 51.34
CA GLY A 13 11.30 7.41 50.30
C GLY A 13 10.60 7.73 48.98
N TRP A 14 9.56 8.56 48.98
CA TRP A 14 8.90 8.98 47.73
C TRP A 14 9.84 9.78 46.83
N PHE A 15 10.71 10.59 47.36
CA PHE A 15 11.71 11.39 46.62
C PHE A 15 13.04 10.63 46.40
N THR A 16 13.45 9.77 47.31
CA THR A 16 14.76 9.08 47.26
C THR A 16 14.68 7.75 46.50
N SER A 17 13.50 7.12 46.42
CA SER A 17 13.25 5.85 45.71
C SER A 17 11.98 5.91 44.89
N PRO A 18 11.93 6.77 43.85
CA PRO A 18 10.75 7.01 43.05
C PRO A 18 10.34 5.76 42.27
N GLN A 19 9.08 5.33 42.41
CA GLN A 19 8.53 4.15 41.75
C GLN A 19 8.02 4.46 40.33
N GLN A 20 7.57 5.70 40.08
CA GLN A 20 7.05 6.11 38.77
C GLN A 20 8.20 6.50 37.82
N VAL A 21 8.12 6.05 36.58
CA VAL A 21 9.19 6.25 35.58
C VAL A 21 9.53 7.74 35.35
N ASN A 22 8.50 8.60 35.21
CA ASN A 22 8.75 10.03 34.97
C ASN A 22 9.26 10.76 36.22
N GLN A 23 8.81 10.36 37.39
CA GLN A 23 9.36 10.86 38.66
C GLN A 23 10.84 10.46 38.81
N ARG A 24 11.18 9.22 38.52
CA ARG A 24 12.57 8.71 38.55
C ARG A 24 13.46 9.45 37.57
N ARG A 25 12.96 9.75 36.36
CA ARG A 25 13.67 10.57 35.38
C ARG A 25 13.90 11.99 35.86
N TYR A 26 12.86 12.59 36.46
CA TYR A 26 12.94 13.93 37.01
C TYR A 26 13.99 14.02 38.14
N GLU A 27 13.92 13.12 39.11
CA GLU A 27 14.86 13.12 40.24
C GLU A 27 16.31 12.82 39.80
N ALA A 28 16.51 11.94 38.82
CA ALA A 28 17.82 11.67 38.24
C ALA A 28 18.39 12.92 37.52
N LEU A 29 17.57 13.64 36.76
CA LEU A 29 17.96 14.90 36.12
C LEU A 29 18.21 15.99 37.16
N ARG A 30 17.39 16.11 38.18
CA ARG A 30 17.58 17.06 39.28
C ARG A 30 18.92 16.81 40.00
N ALA A 31 19.21 15.54 40.30
CA ALA A 31 20.48 15.16 40.94
C ALA A 31 21.69 15.55 40.08
N TYR A 32 21.58 15.45 38.75
CA TYR A 32 22.65 15.84 37.84
C TYR A 32 22.76 17.38 37.71
N PHE A 33 21.63 18.10 37.45
CA PHE A 33 21.66 19.51 37.12
C PHE A 33 21.67 20.43 38.35
N VAL A 34 21.09 20.01 39.47
CA VAL A 34 20.91 20.83 40.67
C VAL A 34 21.84 20.38 41.78
N ASP A 35 21.93 19.05 42.04
CA ASP A 35 22.75 18.52 43.12
C ASP A 35 24.21 18.31 42.68
N GLY A 36 24.53 18.54 41.39
CA GLY A 36 25.91 18.50 40.86
C GLY A 36 26.54 17.11 40.77
N LEU A 37 25.74 16.03 40.85
CA LEU A 37 26.26 14.66 40.77
C LEU A 37 26.74 14.32 39.34
N SER A 38 27.79 13.49 39.25
CA SER A 38 28.25 12.97 37.96
C SER A 38 27.22 12.03 37.32
N TYR A 39 27.33 11.77 36.00
CA TYR A 39 26.47 10.79 35.31
C TYR A 39 26.46 9.41 35.97
N ALA A 40 27.58 8.99 36.53
CA ALA A 40 27.68 7.69 37.19
C ALA A 40 26.95 7.68 38.54
N GLU A 41 27.13 8.73 39.35
CA GLU A 41 26.50 8.84 40.68
C GLU A 41 25.01 9.07 40.59
N ALA A 42 24.56 9.98 39.74
CA ALA A 42 23.12 10.20 39.49
C ALA A 42 22.46 8.93 38.90
N GLY A 43 23.16 8.24 38.00
CA GLY A 43 22.69 6.97 37.44
C GLY A 43 22.55 5.89 38.51
N ALA A 44 23.59 5.65 39.31
CA ALA A 44 23.60 4.64 40.38
C ALA A 44 22.49 4.91 41.41
N ARG A 45 22.27 6.16 41.80
CA ARG A 45 21.26 6.57 42.77
C ARG A 45 19.81 6.27 42.35
N PHE A 46 19.51 6.37 41.05
CA PHE A 46 18.16 6.20 40.51
C PHE A 46 17.97 4.99 39.60
N GLY A 47 18.94 4.07 39.61
CA GLY A 47 18.86 2.79 38.89
C GLY A 47 19.06 2.93 37.36
N TYR A 48 19.87 3.90 36.93
CA TYR A 48 20.29 4.06 35.54
C TYR A 48 21.75 3.71 35.35
N THR A 49 22.12 3.13 34.22
CA THR A 49 23.51 3.03 33.82
C THR A 49 24.06 4.43 33.46
N ARG A 50 25.36 4.61 33.51
CA ARG A 50 26.03 5.86 33.10
C ARG A 50 25.59 6.28 31.70
N TRP A 51 25.47 5.32 30.78
CA TRP A 51 25.06 5.57 29.39
C TRP A 51 23.58 6.02 29.28
N ALA A 52 22.71 5.36 30.03
CA ALA A 52 21.29 5.76 30.11
C ALA A 52 21.13 7.16 30.67
N MET A 53 21.94 7.55 31.66
CA MET A 53 21.93 8.89 32.22
C MET A 53 22.43 9.96 31.23
N ILE A 54 23.48 9.69 30.47
CA ILE A 54 23.95 10.57 29.37
C ILE A 54 22.85 10.81 28.34
N ASN A 55 22.15 9.74 27.94
CA ASN A 55 21.03 9.85 26.98
C ASN A 55 19.86 10.64 27.57
N LEU A 56 19.50 10.42 28.83
CA LEU A 56 18.45 11.16 29.53
C LEU A 56 18.73 12.66 29.58
N VAL A 57 19.95 13.06 29.89
CA VAL A 57 20.40 14.46 29.91
C VAL A 57 20.39 15.05 28.49
N ARG A 58 20.79 14.29 27.47
CA ARG A 58 20.76 14.72 26.08
C ARG A 58 19.32 14.94 25.60
N GLU A 59 18.41 14.05 25.92
CA GLU A 59 16.99 14.17 25.57
C GLU A 59 16.33 15.36 26.28
N HIS A 60 16.68 15.60 27.55
CA HIS A 60 16.20 16.77 28.30
C HIS A 60 16.70 18.08 27.67
N ARG A 61 17.99 18.20 27.35
CA ARG A 61 18.56 19.37 26.66
C ARG A 61 17.96 19.61 25.27
N ALA A 62 17.54 18.56 24.60
CA ALA A 62 16.88 18.62 23.30
C ALA A 62 15.37 18.92 23.39
N GLY A 63 14.82 19.16 24.61
CA GLY A 63 13.37 19.41 24.81
C GLY A 63 12.46 18.23 24.46
N LYS A 64 12.99 17.00 24.41
CA LYS A 64 12.27 15.79 24.00
C LYS A 64 11.62 15.02 25.15
N LEU A 65 11.81 15.47 26.38
CA LEU A 65 11.27 14.81 27.57
C LEU A 65 10.07 15.56 28.13
N GLU A 66 8.88 14.96 28.02
CA GLU A 66 7.69 15.41 28.72
C GLU A 66 7.63 14.73 30.10
N LEU A 67 8.22 15.34 31.11
CA LEU A 67 8.24 14.81 32.48
C LEU A 67 6.92 14.98 33.21
N PHE A 68 6.17 16.03 32.88
CA PHE A 68 4.90 16.40 33.49
C PHE A 68 3.79 16.45 32.42
N ALA A 69 3.38 15.27 31.92
CA ALA A 69 2.25 15.18 31.03
C ALA A 69 0.93 15.51 31.78
N PRO A 70 -0.02 16.23 31.15
CA PRO A 70 -1.32 16.45 31.73
C PRO A 70 -2.02 15.10 32.02
N PRO A 71 -2.89 14.99 33.04
CA PRO A 71 -3.54 13.74 33.38
C PRO A 71 -4.31 13.19 32.20
N ARG A 72 -4.01 11.93 31.82
CA ARG A 72 -4.74 11.22 30.76
C ARG A 72 -6.20 11.06 31.18
N ARG A 73 -7.13 11.34 30.28
CA ARG A 73 -8.54 11.02 30.46
C ARG A 73 -8.68 9.50 30.67
N PRO A 74 -9.50 9.05 31.66
CA PRO A 74 -9.75 7.62 31.86
C PRO A 74 -10.47 7.05 30.62
N GLY A 75 -9.90 6.04 29.98
CA GLY A 75 -10.42 5.35 28.81
C GLY A 75 -9.28 4.68 28.01
N PRO A 76 -9.58 3.69 27.17
CA PRO A 76 -8.57 3.12 26.29
C PRO A 76 -8.01 4.20 25.37
N ALA A 77 -6.69 4.20 25.18
CA ALA A 77 -6.03 5.15 24.29
C ALA A 77 -6.58 5.01 22.86
N PRO A 78 -6.69 6.11 22.07
CA PRO A 78 -7.05 6.03 20.66
C PRO A 78 -6.13 5.02 19.93
N GLY A 79 -6.73 4.10 19.16
CA GLY A 79 -6.00 3.03 18.46
C GLY A 79 -5.82 1.73 19.28
N THR A 80 -6.44 1.62 20.48
CA THR A 80 -6.40 0.40 21.30
C THR A 80 -7.75 -0.34 21.34
N ALA A 81 -8.72 0.08 20.57
CA ALA A 81 -10.05 -0.54 20.47
C ALA A 81 -10.25 -1.18 19.08
N PRO A 82 -9.82 -2.44 18.86
CA PRO A 82 -9.78 -3.08 17.53
C PRO A 82 -11.15 -3.10 16.81
N ALA A 83 -12.24 -3.25 17.55
CA ALA A 83 -13.59 -3.24 16.98
C ALA A 83 -14.00 -1.85 16.48
N ARG A 84 -13.60 -0.79 17.19
CA ARG A 84 -13.87 0.61 16.82
C ARG A 84 -13.04 1.05 15.62
N ASP A 85 -11.76 0.68 15.62
CA ASP A 85 -10.83 1.05 14.57
C ASP A 85 -11.18 0.35 13.24
N ARG A 86 -11.66 -0.89 13.30
CA ARG A 86 -12.10 -1.66 12.11
C ARG A 86 -13.25 -0.98 11.36
N VAL A 87 -14.20 -0.37 12.08
CA VAL A 87 -15.38 0.26 11.46
C VAL A 87 -15.24 1.76 11.27
N ARG A 88 -14.13 2.37 11.67
CA ARG A 88 -13.92 3.82 11.64
C ARG A 88 -14.12 4.40 10.23
N GLY A 89 -13.50 3.82 9.22
CA GLY A 89 -13.68 4.23 7.82
C GLY A 89 -15.14 4.15 7.37
N ARG A 90 -15.86 3.10 7.80
CA ARG A 90 -17.28 2.92 7.49
C ARG A 90 -18.15 3.98 8.18
N VAL A 91 -17.86 4.33 9.42
CA VAL A 91 -18.53 5.42 10.15
C VAL A 91 -18.39 6.74 9.41
N ILE A 92 -17.18 7.07 8.95
CA ILE A 92 -16.90 8.29 8.18
C ILE A 92 -17.68 8.28 6.85
N ALA A 93 -17.65 7.16 6.12
CA ALA A 93 -18.36 7.00 4.86
C ALA A 93 -19.86 7.22 5.02
N LEU A 94 -20.48 6.62 6.04
CA LEU A 94 -21.90 6.77 6.35
C LEU A 94 -22.23 8.20 6.80
N ARG A 95 -21.35 8.86 7.55
CA ARG A 95 -21.53 10.27 7.95
C ARG A 95 -21.52 11.21 6.76
N ARG A 96 -20.64 10.98 5.78
CA ARG A 96 -20.58 11.77 4.55
C ARG A 96 -21.80 11.60 3.66
N GLN A 97 -22.53 10.49 3.82
CA GLN A 97 -23.87 10.29 3.22
C GLN A 97 -24.98 11.06 3.96
N GLY A 98 -24.63 11.85 4.99
CA GLY A 98 -25.59 12.63 5.76
C GLY A 98 -26.26 11.86 6.92
N LEU A 99 -25.83 10.63 7.22
CA LEU A 99 -26.43 9.84 8.29
C LEU A 99 -26.05 10.39 9.69
N SER A 100 -27.01 10.39 10.60
CA SER A 100 -26.80 10.71 12.01
C SER A 100 -26.05 9.58 12.74
N SER A 101 -25.51 9.86 13.93
CA SER A 101 -24.87 8.83 14.75
C SER A 101 -25.81 7.67 15.13
N TYR A 102 -27.11 7.89 15.14
CA TYR A 102 -28.13 6.85 15.37
C TYR A 102 -28.25 5.93 14.15
N GLU A 103 -28.40 6.51 12.96
CA GLU A 103 -28.54 5.79 11.70
C GLU A 103 -27.26 5.02 11.37
N ILE A 104 -26.10 5.60 11.66
CA ILE A 104 -24.81 4.95 11.49
C ILE A 104 -24.70 3.73 12.41
N SER A 105 -25.05 3.87 13.69
CA SER A 105 -25.03 2.75 14.65
C SER A 105 -25.98 1.62 14.23
N ALA A 106 -27.19 1.97 13.78
CA ALA A 106 -28.17 1.00 13.27
C ALA A 106 -27.65 0.28 12.01
N ARG A 107 -27.03 1.02 11.08
CA ARG A 107 -26.49 0.47 9.84
C ARG A 107 -25.33 -0.49 10.09
N LEU A 108 -24.39 -0.12 10.97
CA LEU A 108 -23.28 -0.99 11.35
C LEU A 108 -23.77 -2.28 12.03
N SER A 109 -24.84 -2.21 12.82
CA SER A 109 -25.46 -3.39 13.43
C SER A 109 -26.06 -4.31 12.36
N ALA A 110 -26.71 -3.76 11.35
CA ALA A 110 -27.26 -4.51 10.22
C ALA A 110 -26.16 -5.14 9.33
N GLU A 111 -24.98 -4.53 9.27
CA GLU A 111 -23.82 -5.01 8.53
C GLU A 111 -22.96 -6.02 9.34
N GLY A 112 -23.41 -6.47 10.52
CA GLY A 112 -22.71 -7.44 11.36
C GLY A 112 -21.48 -6.90 12.10
N THR A 113 -21.28 -5.57 12.11
CA THR A 113 -20.18 -4.88 12.80
C THR A 113 -20.72 -3.87 13.83
N PRO A 114 -21.44 -4.32 14.87
CA PRO A 114 -22.15 -3.42 15.78
C PRO A 114 -21.19 -2.49 16.52
N LEU A 115 -21.51 -1.19 16.50
CA LEU A 115 -20.85 -0.17 17.29
C LEU A 115 -21.92 0.73 17.94
N ASN A 116 -21.75 0.99 19.23
CA ASN A 116 -22.73 1.81 19.94
C ASN A 116 -22.66 3.28 19.48
N ARG A 117 -23.77 4.00 19.65
CA ARG A 117 -23.92 5.40 19.27
C ARG A 117 -22.86 6.33 19.86
N THR A 118 -22.45 6.10 21.11
CA THR A 118 -21.45 6.93 21.80
C THR A 118 -20.09 6.80 21.09
N SER A 119 -19.67 5.57 20.80
CA SER A 119 -18.43 5.33 20.06
C SER A 119 -18.47 5.85 18.62
N VAL A 120 -19.64 5.80 17.96
CA VAL A 120 -19.83 6.45 16.66
C VAL A 120 -19.66 7.97 16.78
N ALA A 121 -20.29 8.60 17.79
CA ALA A 121 -20.19 10.04 18.00
C ALA A 121 -18.76 10.49 18.37
N GLU A 122 -18.04 9.68 19.13
CA GLU A 122 -16.63 9.93 19.45
C GLU A 122 -15.73 9.86 18.19
N ILE A 123 -15.90 8.83 17.34
CA ILE A 123 -15.20 8.75 16.05
C ILE A 123 -15.48 10.01 15.22
N LEU A 124 -16.75 10.40 15.10
CA LEU A 124 -17.12 11.58 14.31
C LEU A 124 -16.51 12.87 14.87
N THR A 125 -16.44 13.01 16.20
CA THR A 125 -15.81 14.16 16.85
C THR A 125 -14.29 14.17 16.64
N GLU A 126 -13.64 13.01 16.77
CA GLU A 126 -12.20 12.85 16.51
C GLU A 126 -11.83 13.17 15.07
N GLU A 127 -12.74 12.87 14.13
CA GLU A 127 -12.57 13.15 12.69
C GLU A 127 -13.04 14.58 12.30
N GLY A 128 -13.40 15.40 13.27
CA GLY A 128 -13.77 16.80 13.02
C GLY A 128 -15.17 17.00 12.43
N PHE A 129 -16.04 15.98 12.44
CA PHE A 129 -17.43 16.15 11.99
C PHE A 129 -18.27 16.91 13.01
N GLY A 130 -18.80 18.07 12.60
CA GLY A 130 -19.80 18.82 13.36
C GLY A 130 -21.14 18.06 13.53
N ARG A 131 -22.02 18.56 14.41
CA ARG A 131 -23.39 18.06 14.50
C ARG A 131 -24.16 18.34 13.21
N LEU A 132 -25.01 17.38 12.76
CA LEU A 132 -25.96 17.66 11.69
C LEU A 132 -26.94 18.74 12.13
N LEU A 133 -27.10 19.75 11.27
CA LEU A 133 -28.11 20.77 11.48
C LEU A 133 -29.51 20.14 11.33
N ARG A 134 -30.39 20.37 12.27
CA ARG A 134 -31.80 20.00 12.16
C ARG A 134 -32.52 21.11 11.39
N GLY A 135 -32.93 20.82 10.17
CA GLY A 135 -33.69 21.76 9.33
C GLY A 135 -33.42 21.53 7.84
N PRO A 136 -34.19 22.12 6.92
CA PRO A 136 -33.86 22.11 5.51
C PRO A 136 -32.45 22.69 5.36
N ALA A 137 -31.64 22.05 4.51
CA ALA A 137 -30.25 22.44 4.30
C ALA A 137 -30.19 23.94 3.99
N PRO A 138 -29.37 24.73 4.73
CA PRO A 138 -29.08 26.08 4.28
C PRO A 138 -28.40 25.96 2.93
N GLU A 139 -28.76 26.81 1.99
CA GLU A 139 -28.03 27.00 0.76
C GLU A 139 -26.54 27.03 1.08
N ALA A 140 -25.79 26.20 0.36
CA ALA A 140 -24.37 25.99 0.62
C ALA A 140 -23.66 27.34 0.77
N SER A 141 -23.17 27.63 1.97
CA SER A 141 -22.30 28.79 2.19
C SER A 141 -21.09 28.61 1.27
N ILE A 142 -21.03 29.43 0.25
CA ILE A 142 -19.91 29.49 -0.69
C ILE A 142 -18.70 29.87 0.14
N SER A 143 -17.79 28.93 0.35
CA SER A 143 -16.45 29.25 0.87
C SER A 143 -15.84 30.28 -0.09
N PRO A 144 -15.21 31.34 0.40
CA PRO A 144 -14.64 32.36 -0.47
C PRO A 144 -13.69 31.68 -1.46
N ALA A 145 -13.92 31.93 -2.74
CA ALA A 145 -13.11 31.39 -3.81
C ALA A 145 -11.64 31.80 -3.61
N THR A 146 -10.72 30.86 -3.68
CA THR A 146 -9.30 31.16 -3.70
C THR A 146 -9.03 32.04 -4.93
N PRO A 147 -8.40 33.20 -4.80
CA PRO A 147 -8.14 34.07 -5.93
C PRO A 147 -7.38 33.32 -7.04
N GLY A 148 -7.86 33.43 -8.27
CA GLY A 148 -7.25 32.82 -9.45
C GLY A 148 -7.77 31.44 -9.85
N ARG A 149 -8.79 30.89 -9.16
CA ARG A 149 -9.43 29.63 -9.55
C ARG A 149 -10.66 29.91 -10.43
N ASP A 150 -10.74 29.26 -11.59
CA ASP A 150 -11.96 29.29 -12.40
C ASP A 150 -13.07 28.50 -11.68
N THR A 151 -14.05 29.24 -11.15
CA THR A 151 -15.22 28.67 -10.45
C THR A 151 -16.34 28.24 -11.40
N ASN A 152 -16.23 28.57 -12.70
CA ASN A 152 -17.24 28.27 -13.72
C ASN A 152 -17.02 26.95 -14.45
N MET A 153 -16.06 26.11 -14.03
CA MET A 153 -15.89 24.78 -14.61
C MET A 153 -17.19 23.99 -14.51
N PRO A 154 -17.67 23.39 -15.60
CA PRO A 154 -18.91 22.62 -15.62
C PRO A 154 -18.85 21.43 -14.66
N ALA A 155 -20.01 20.92 -14.25
CA ALA A 155 -20.10 19.70 -13.50
C ALA A 155 -19.70 18.51 -14.37
N ALA A 156 -19.02 17.50 -13.79
CA ALA A 156 -18.67 16.29 -14.50
C ALA A 156 -19.92 15.53 -14.93
N ALA A 157 -20.00 15.19 -16.20
CA ALA A 157 -21.07 14.41 -16.81
C ALA A 157 -20.49 13.56 -17.94
N VAL A 158 -21.23 12.52 -18.34
CA VAL A 158 -20.88 11.73 -19.54
C VAL A 158 -20.76 12.66 -20.73
N ILE A 159 -19.76 12.40 -21.56
CA ILE A 159 -19.49 13.17 -22.75
C ILE A 159 -20.69 13.13 -23.72
N ASP A 160 -21.11 14.31 -24.20
CA ASP A 160 -22.05 14.45 -25.30
C ASP A 160 -21.28 14.81 -26.56
N PHE A 161 -21.11 13.82 -27.43
CA PHE A 161 -20.37 14.01 -28.68
C PHE A 161 -21.11 14.91 -29.69
N GLY A 162 -22.39 15.17 -29.49
CA GLY A 162 -23.14 16.12 -30.32
C GLY A 162 -22.72 17.58 -30.10
N THR A 163 -22.26 17.89 -28.91
CA THR A 163 -21.77 19.22 -28.49
C THR A 163 -20.25 19.27 -28.28
N TRP A 164 -19.56 18.11 -28.40
CA TRP A 164 -18.12 18.03 -28.25
C TRP A 164 -17.39 18.73 -29.40
N PRO A 165 -16.37 19.55 -29.16
CA PRO A 165 -15.63 20.22 -30.20
C PRO A 165 -15.02 19.23 -31.20
N GLN A 166 -15.06 19.59 -32.50
CA GLN A 166 -14.51 18.75 -33.55
C GLN A 166 -13.00 18.58 -33.48
N GLN A 167 -12.28 19.57 -32.93
CA GLN A 167 -10.84 19.53 -32.76
C GLN A 167 -10.44 20.18 -31.46
N LEU A 168 -9.55 19.51 -30.73
CA LEU A 168 -9.01 19.96 -29.44
C LEU A 168 -7.53 19.62 -29.34
N ASP A 169 -6.74 20.56 -28.91
CA ASP A 169 -5.35 20.32 -28.55
C ASP A 169 -5.24 19.90 -27.08
N THR A 170 -4.32 18.98 -26.78
CA THR A 170 -4.11 18.43 -25.45
C THR A 170 -2.63 18.21 -25.17
N THR A 171 -2.24 18.41 -23.92
CA THR A 171 -0.88 18.12 -23.46
C THR A 171 -0.68 16.64 -23.13
N ARG A 172 -1.78 15.84 -23.09
CA ARG A 172 -1.80 14.46 -22.60
C ARG A 172 -2.44 13.46 -23.57
N ALA A 173 -2.35 13.71 -24.87
CA ALA A 173 -2.87 12.80 -25.90
C ALA A 173 -2.35 11.37 -25.73
N GLY A 174 -1.11 11.23 -25.27
CA GLY A 174 -0.49 9.91 -25.01
C GLY A 174 -1.17 9.08 -23.92
N LEU A 175 -1.94 9.68 -23.01
CA LEU A 175 -2.74 8.94 -22.02
C LEU A 175 -3.73 7.98 -22.71
N LEU A 176 -4.26 8.39 -23.86
CA LEU A 176 -5.24 7.61 -24.63
C LEU A 176 -4.66 6.31 -25.19
N LEU A 177 -3.31 6.17 -25.28
CA LEU A 177 -2.63 4.93 -25.68
C LEU A 177 -2.93 3.74 -24.74
N ALA A 178 -3.37 3.99 -23.51
CA ALA A 178 -3.77 2.93 -22.59
C ALA A 178 -5.20 2.40 -22.84
N ILE A 179 -6.01 3.07 -23.67
CA ILE A 179 -7.42 2.70 -23.88
C ILE A 179 -7.58 1.33 -24.56
N PRO A 180 -6.83 0.96 -25.61
CA PRO A 180 -6.97 -0.36 -26.22
C PRO A 180 -6.79 -1.51 -25.22
N ASP A 181 -5.85 -1.39 -24.29
CA ASP A 181 -5.62 -2.40 -23.25
C ASP A 181 -6.74 -2.40 -22.19
N LEU A 182 -7.31 -1.24 -21.86
CA LEU A 182 -8.51 -1.14 -21.02
C LEU A 182 -9.73 -1.82 -21.64
N VAL A 183 -9.89 -1.73 -22.95
CA VAL A 183 -10.96 -2.42 -23.70
C VAL A 183 -10.71 -3.92 -23.70
N THR A 184 -9.46 -4.36 -23.91
CA THR A 184 -9.08 -5.78 -23.86
C THR A 184 -9.35 -6.39 -22.47
N LEU A 185 -9.07 -5.66 -21.40
CA LEU A 185 -9.37 -6.08 -20.02
C LEU A 185 -10.86 -5.94 -19.67
N ASP A 186 -11.67 -5.29 -20.54
CA ASP A 186 -13.11 -5.12 -20.37
C ASP A 186 -13.46 -4.40 -19.05
N LEU A 187 -12.91 -3.19 -18.88
CA LEU A 187 -13.07 -2.40 -17.66
C LEU A 187 -14.53 -2.21 -17.21
N PRO A 188 -15.53 -1.97 -18.12
CA PRO A 188 -16.93 -1.91 -17.72
C PRO A 188 -17.41 -3.19 -17.03
N ALA A 189 -17.07 -4.36 -17.56
CA ALA A 189 -17.42 -5.64 -16.94
C ALA A 189 -16.69 -5.86 -15.60
N LEU A 190 -15.42 -5.43 -15.46
CA LEU A 190 -14.69 -5.49 -14.20
C LEU A 190 -15.40 -4.67 -13.11
N THR A 191 -15.79 -3.44 -13.41
CA THR A 191 -16.50 -2.57 -12.45
C THR A 191 -17.89 -3.10 -12.09
N ALA A 192 -18.60 -3.68 -13.04
CA ALA A 192 -19.91 -4.30 -12.81
C ALA A 192 -19.79 -5.56 -11.94
N THR A 193 -18.84 -6.45 -12.23
CA THR A 193 -18.57 -7.67 -11.43
C THR A 193 -18.15 -7.33 -10.00
N ALA A 194 -17.35 -6.29 -9.83
CA ALA A 194 -16.96 -5.81 -8.51
C ALA A 194 -18.13 -5.16 -7.74
N GLY A 195 -19.20 -4.77 -8.43
CA GLY A 195 -20.33 -4.05 -7.83
C GLY A 195 -20.01 -2.59 -7.52
N TYR A 196 -19.09 -1.97 -8.26
CA TYR A 196 -18.77 -0.56 -8.07
C TYR A 196 -19.99 0.31 -8.34
N PRO A 197 -20.34 1.23 -7.44
CA PRO A 197 -21.52 2.08 -7.63
C PRO A 197 -21.25 3.17 -8.67
N GLY A 198 -22.17 3.36 -9.60
CA GLY A 198 -22.28 4.59 -10.38
C GLY A 198 -23.12 5.64 -9.68
N THR A 199 -23.27 6.78 -10.34
CA THR A 199 -24.27 7.78 -10.01
C THR A 199 -25.24 7.91 -11.19
N ARG A 200 -26.33 8.69 -11.02
CA ARG A 200 -27.25 8.95 -12.13
C ARG A 200 -26.57 9.67 -13.32
N VAL A 201 -25.47 10.36 -13.07
CA VAL A 201 -24.78 11.21 -14.05
C VAL A 201 -23.46 10.61 -14.53
N ILE A 202 -22.78 9.86 -13.66
CA ILE A 202 -21.44 9.30 -13.94
C ILE A 202 -21.46 7.79 -13.70
N PRO A 203 -21.20 6.96 -14.72
CA PRO A 203 -21.08 5.51 -14.59
C PRO A 203 -19.90 5.10 -13.70
N ALA A 204 -19.96 3.88 -13.12
CA ALA A 204 -18.89 3.34 -12.28
C ALA A 204 -17.54 3.29 -13.00
N ALA A 205 -17.52 2.86 -14.26
CA ALA A 205 -16.29 2.80 -15.05
C ALA A 205 -15.65 4.19 -15.20
N SER A 206 -16.44 5.25 -15.43
CA SER A 206 -15.94 6.63 -15.58
C SER A 206 -15.36 7.19 -14.27
N TRP A 207 -15.90 6.80 -13.11
CA TRP A 207 -15.30 7.11 -11.80
C TRP A 207 -13.94 6.46 -11.66
N LEU A 208 -13.85 5.16 -11.97
CA LEU A 208 -12.59 4.42 -11.87
C LEU A 208 -11.55 4.95 -12.86
N LEU A 209 -11.94 5.23 -14.12
CA LEU A 209 -11.08 5.82 -15.13
C LEU A 209 -10.55 7.19 -14.71
N SER A 210 -11.39 8.02 -14.06
CA SER A 210 -10.94 9.32 -13.52
C SER A 210 -9.83 9.17 -12.49
N LEU A 211 -9.94 8.20 -11.58
CA LEU A 211 -8.91 7.90 -10.58
C LEU A 211 -7.68 7.24 -11.20
N LEU A 212 -7.87 6.36 -12.18
CA LEU A 212 -6.78 5.71 -12.91
C LEU A 212 -5.98 6.73 -13.74
N ALA A 213 -6.63 7.75 -14.32
CA ALA A 213 -5.93 8.82 -15.02
C ALA A 213 -4.91 9.51 -14.11
N LEU A 214 -5.20 9.71 -12.82
CA LEU A 214 -4.25 10.27 -11.85
C LEU A 214 -3.00 9.38 -11.73
N LYS A 215 -3.15 8.06 -11.68
CA LYS A 215 -2.04 7.11 -11.60
C LYS A 215 -1.19 7.14 -12.88
N LEU A 216 -1.82 7.08 -14.04
CA LEU A 216 -1.12 7.07 -15.33
C LEU A 216 -0.45 8.40 -15.66
N THR A 217 -0.94 9.53 -15.13
CA THR A 217 -0.34 10.85 -15.30
C THR A 217 0.60 11.25 -14.17
N ARG A 218 0.93 10.35 -13.24
CA ARG A 218 1.78 10.60 -12.06
C ARG A 218 1.28 11.73 -11.15
N THR A 219 -0.02 11.89 -11.08
CA THR A 219 -0.65 12.86 -10.19
C THR A 219 -0.67 12.31 -8.78
N ARG A 220 0.11 12.91 -7.88
CA ARG A 220 0.43 12.34 -6.55
C ARG A 220 -0.78 12.15 -5.64
N ARG A 221 -1.77 13.04 -5.73
CA ARG A 221 -2.92 13.04 -4.81
C ARG A 221 -4.20 13.36 -5.56
N VAL A 222 -5.32 12.82 -5.08
CA VAL A 222 -6.66 13.17 -5.58
C VAL A 222 -6.89 14.69 -5.55
N SER A 223 -6.34 15.39 -4.56
CA SER A 223 -6.44 16.85 -4.46
C SER A 223 -5.76 17.61 -5.61
N HIS A 224 -4.90 16.97 -6.38
CA HIS A 224 -4.21 17.55 -7.54
C HIS A 224 -4.97 17.28 -8.86
N VAL A 225 -6.17 16.70 -8.82
CA VAL A 225 -7.00 16.51 -10.01
C VAL A 225 -7.31 17.85 -10.70
N ASP A 226 -7.31 18.93 -9.94
CA ASP A 226 -7.56 20.28 -10.46
C ASP A 226 -6.56 20.66 -11.59
N ASP A 227 -5.34 20.11 -11.57
CA ASP A 227 -4.32 20.32 -12.61
C ASP A 227 -4.64 19.60 -13.94
N LEU A 228 -5.60 18.67 -13.90
CA LEU A 228 -6.03 17.86 -15.06
C LEU A 228 -7.41 18.25 -15.59
N LEU A 229 -8.19 19.05 -14.84
CA LEU A 229 -9.60 19.32 -15.17
C LEU A 229 -9.78 19.96 -16.54
N ALA A 230 -8.86 20.82 -16.96
CA ALA A 230 -8.93 21.55 -18.21
C ALA A 230 -8.36 20.78 -19.42
N ASP A 231 -7.70 19.62 -19.21
CA ASP A 231 -7.12 18.84 -20.30
C ASP A 231 -8.15 17.90 -20.93
N PRO A 232 -8.50 18.06 -22.22
CA PRO A 232 -9.56 17.28 -22.87
C PRO A 232 -9.24 15.79 -22.99
N ALA A 233 -7.96 15.39 -23.09
CA ALA A 233 -7.61 13.97 -23.17
C ALA A 233 -7.89 13.24 -21.86
N THR A 234 -7.70 13.88 -20.71
CA THR A 234 -7.99 13.26 -19.42
C THR A 234 -9.49 13.05 -19.19
N ALA A 235 -10.31 14.03 -19.62
CA ALA A 235 -11.76 13.92 -19.59
C ALA A 235 -12.26 12.83 -20.55
N LEU A 236 -11.80 12.85 -21.80
CA LEU A 236 -12.12 11.85 -22.82
C LEU A 236 -11.70 10.44 -22.39
N PHE A 237 -10.52 10.28 -21.77
CA PHE A 237 -10.07 9.01 -21.23
C PHE A 237 -11.10 8.40 -20.26
N ALA A 238 -11.71 9.22 -19.44
CA ALA A 238 -12.75 8.80 -18.49
C ALA A 238 -14.16 8.72 -19.12
N GLY A 239 -14.35 9.11 -20.39
CA GLY A 239 -15.65 9.18 -21.04
C GLY A 239 -16.53 10.31 -20.51
N LEU A 240 -15.91 11.39 -20.04
CA LEU A 240 -16.56 12.53 -19.41
C LEU A 240 -16.28 13.83 -20.17
N ALA A 241 -17.17 14.80 -20.07
CA ALA A 241 -16.94 16.14 -20.59
C ALA A 241 -15.86 16.89 -19.80
N VAL A 242 -15.78 16.63 -18.51
CA VAL A 242 -14.74 17.13 -17.59
C VAL A 242 -14.57 16.13 -16.44
N LEU A 243 -13.36 16.03 -15.87
CA LEU A 243 -13.13 15.15 -14.73
C LEU A 243 -13.90 15.59 -13.47
N PRO A 244 -14.31 14.66 -12.61
CA PRO A 244 -14.90 15.01 -11.31
C PRO A 244 -13.92 15.81 -10.44
N LYS A 245 -14.44 16.82 -9.74
CA LYS A 245 -13.66 17.63 -8.79
C LYS A 245 -13.13 16.76 -7.62
N LYS A 246 -12.08 17.21 -6.95
CA LYS A 246 -11.42 16.50 -5.83
C LYS A 246 -12.39 16.00 -4.75
N THR A 247 -13.39 16.83 -4.38
CA THR A 247 -14.39 16.44 -3.37
C THR A 247 -15.22 15.26 -3.83
N ALA A 248 -15.66 15.27 -5.09
CA ALA A 248 -16.46 14.21 -5.68
C ALA A 248 -15.67 12.89 -5.80
N LEU A 249 -14.40 12.95 -6.22
CA LEU A 249 -13.51 11.77 -6.26
C LEU A 249 -13.23 11.21 -4.86
N THR A 250 -12.99 12.08 -3.87
CA THR A 250 -12.81 11.67 -2.48
C THR A 250 -14.09 11.02 -1.93
N ASP A 251 -15.25 11.64 -2.17
CA ASP A 251 -16.53 11.09 -1.72
C ASP A 251 -16.87 9.76 -2.42
N TYR A 252 -16.48 9.62 -3.68
CA TYR A 252 -16.63 8.35 -4.38
C TYR A 252 -15.82 7.22 -3.73
N SER A 253 -14.56 7.47 -3.35
CA SER A 253 -13.71 6.45 -2.72
C SER A 253 -14.30 5.93 -1.39
N TYR A 254 -15.06 6.74 -0.66
CA TYR A 254 -15.76 6.31 0.55
C TYR A 254 -17.01 5.46 0.32
N ARG A 255 -17.50 5.37 -0.91
CA ARG A 255 -18.63 4.49 -1.27
C ARG A 255 -18.19 3.05 -1.51
N LEU A 256 -16.89 2.83 -1.66
CA LEU A 256 -16.31 1.52 -1.93
C LEU A 256 -15.95 0.82 -0.61
N SER A 257 -16.06 -0.50 -0.57
CA SER A 257 -15.64 -1.34 0.54
C SER A 257 -14.45 -2.21 0.12
N HIS A 258 -13.77 -2.80 1.08
CA HIS A 258 -12.72 -3.79 0.82
C HIS A 258 -13.24 -4.95 -0.07
N ASP A 259 -14.46 -5.45 0.16
CA ASP A 259 -15.07 -6.50 -0.68
C ASP A 259 -15.21 -6.09 -2.15
N HIS A 260 -15.50 -4.82 -2.43
CA HIS A 260 -15.51 -4.32 -3.81
C HIS A 260 -14.11 -4.44 -4.44
N GLN A 261 -13.07 -4.06 -3.69
CA GLN A 261 -11.68 -4.13 -4.16
C GLN A 261 -11.24 -5.57 -4.43
N GLN A 262 -11.56 -6.50 -3.53
CA GLN A 262 -11.21 -7.91 -3.69
C GLN A 262 -11.95 -8.57 -4.88
N ARG A 263 -13.24 -8.25 -5.07
CA ARG A 263 -13.98 -8.70 -6.27
C ARG A 263 -13.42 -8.12 -7.55
N PHE A 264 -12.99 -6.85 -7.52
CA PHE A 264 -12.36 -6.22 -8.68
C PHE A 264 -11.04 -6.91 -9.04
N LEU A 265 -10.17 -7.15 -8.06
CA LEU A 265 -8.91 -7.86 -8.27
C LEU A 265 -9.14 -9.27 -8.82
N ALA A 266 -10.08 -10.02 -8.25
CA ALA A 266 -10.39 -11.37 -8.73
C ALA A 266 -10.91 -11.37 -10.18
N ALA A 267 -11.71 -10.38 -10.56
CA ALA A 267 -12.16 -10.23 -11.95
C ALA A 267 -11.01 -9.80 -12.87
N LEU A 268 -10.16 -8.87 -12.42
CA LEU A 268 -8.97 -8.40 -13.16
C LEU A 268 -7.99 -9.55 -13.42
N ASP A 269 -7.68 -10.35 -12.39
CA ASP A 269 -6.73 -11.46 -12.51
C ASP A 269 -7.20 -12.51 -13.53
N LYS A 270 -8.51 -12.80 -13.59
CA LYS A 270 -9.08 -13.67 -14.64
C LYS A 270 -8.82 -13.12 -16.04
N LYS A 271 -8.94 -11.80 -16.22
CA LYS A 271 -8.63 -11.15 -17.50
C LYS A 271 -7.11 -11.13 -17.76
N MET A 272 -6.30 -10.90 -16.73
CA MET A 272 -4.84 -10.93 -16.83
C MET A 272 -4.34 -12.32 -17.23
N ILE A 273 -4.88 -13.39 -16.66
CA ILE A 273 -4.58 -14.77 -17.07
C ILE A 273 -4.91 -14.97 -18.55
N GLY A 274 -6.12 -14.58 -18.97
CA GLY A 274 -6.56 -14.70 -20.37
C GLY A 274 -5.71 -13.89 -21.34
N ALA A 275 -5.12 -12.79 -20.89
CA ALA A 275 -4.23 -11.93 -21.67
C ALA A 275 -2.73 -12.32 -21.59
N GLY A 276 -2.38 -13.39 -20.85
CA GLY A 276 -0.99 -13.80 -20.64
C GLY A 276 -0.19 -12.87 -19.72
N LEU A 277 -0.88 -12.04 -18.93
CA LEU A 277 -0.29 -11.11 -17.96
C LEU A 277 -0.15 -11.73 -16.57
N ALA A 278 -0.71 -12.91 -16.32
CA ALA A 278 -0.55 -13.69 -15.12
C ALA A 278 -0.51 -15.18 -15.46
N THR A 279 0.24 -15.96 -14.65
CA THR A 279 0.42 -17.41 -14.82
C THR A 279 -0.77 -18.15 -14.20
N ALA A 280 -1.52 -18.94 -14.97
CA ALA A 280 -2.71 -19.63 -14.49
C ALA A 280 -2.38 -20.84 -13.58
N GLN A 281 -1.62 -21.79 -14.10
CA GLN A 281 -1.32 -23.06 -13.44
C GLN A 281 0.13 -23.13 -12.98
N GLU A 282 0.37 -23.90 -11.92
CA GLU A 282 1.71 -24.05 -11.36
C GLU A 282 2.35 -22.69 -10.97
N ALA A 283 1.50 -21.69 -10.66
CA ALA A 283 1.92 -20.33 -10.38
C ALA A 283 2.72 -20.23 -9.08
N VAL A 284 3.81 -19.51 -9.15
CA VAL A 284 4.69 -19.21 -8.01
C VAL A 284 4.64 -17.71 -7.75
N PHE A 285 4.47 -17.33 -6.49
CA PHE A 285 4.31 -15.92 -6.12
C PHE A 285 5.34 -15.48 -5.09
N ASP A 286 5.87 -14.28 -5.31
CA ASP A 286 6.58 -13.53 -4.29
C ASP A 286 5.58 -12.70 -3.47
N LEU A 287 5.67 -12.80 -2.14
CA LEU A 287 4.82 -12.07 -1.20
C LEU A 287 5.64 -11.09 -0.38
N ASP A 288 5.14 -9.86 -0.23
CA ASP A 288 5.80 -8.87 0.61
C ASP A 288 4.81 -7.86 1.21
N PHE A 289 5.19 -7.31 2.38
CA PHE A 289 4.52 -6.18 3.00
C PHE A 289 5.24 -4.88 2.66
N HIS A 290 4.45 -3.85 2.42
CA HIS A 290 4.96 -2.50 2.28
C HIS A 290 4.23 -1.56 3.23
N ALA A 291 4.96 -0.66 3.90
CA ALA A 291 4.39 0.31 4.81
C ALA A 291 4.34 1.69 4.15
N ILE A 292 3.14 2.16 3.79
CA ILE A 292 2.93 3.49 3.23
C ILE A 292 2.86 4.50 4.37
N MET A 293 3.83 5.41 4.43
CA MET A 293 3.98 6.34 5.53
C MET A 293 2.90 7.42 5.55
N HIS A 294 2.38 7.68 6.75
CA HIS A 294 1.58 8.84 7.03
C HIS A 294 2.43 9.98 7.63
N TRP A 295 2.35 11.16 7.03
CA TRP A 295 3.12 12.33 7.45
C TRP A 295 2.38 13.23 8.45
N GLY A 296 1.11 12.95 8.73
CA GLY A 296 0.28 13.67 9.70
C GLY A 296 0.47 13.16 11.13
N GLN A 297 -0.23 13.82 12.06
CA GLN A 297 -0.24 13.46 13.49
C GLN A 297 -1.42 12.55 13.88
N ASP A 298 -2.02 11.82 12.95
CA ASP A 298 -3.18 11.00 13.23
C ASP A 298 -2.84 9.87 14.22
N PRO A 299 -3.46 9.84 15.42
CA PRO A 299 -3.16 8.85 16.45
C PRO A 299 -3.69 7.44 16.12
N VAL A 300 -4.57 7.31 15.13
CA VAL A 300 -5.28 6.06 14.81
C VAL A 300 -4.42 5.06 14.07
N LEU A 301 -3.50 5.54 13.23
CA LEU A 301 -2.66 4.66 12.44
C LEU A 301 -1.66 3.87 13.29
N GLU A 302 -1.54 2.58 13.01
CA GLU A 302 -0.52 1.72 13.59
C GLU A 302 0.88 2.17 13.19
N LYS A 303 1.87 1.85 14.04
CA LYS A 303 3.28 2.10 13.73
C LYS A 303 3.92 0.84 13.17
N HIS A 304 4.36 0.91 11.91
CA HIS A 304 5.13 -0.14 11.25
C HIS A 304 6.59 0.27 11.08
N TYR A 305 7.47 -0.71 10.91
CA TYR A 305 8.88 -0.42 10.59
C TYR A 305 8.98 0.04 9.13
N VAL A 306 9.58 1.19 8.93
CA VAL A 306 9.81 1.79 7.62
C VAL A 306 11.30 1.71 7.30
N PRO A 307 11.74 0.80 6.39
CA PRO A 307 13.15 0.55 6.11
C PRO A 307 13.92 1.80 5.68
N SER A 308 13.31 2.64 4.82
CA SER A 308 13.93 3.89 4.33
C SER A 308 14.27 4.91 5.43
N ARG A 309 13.71 4.74 6.63
CA ARG A 309 13.96 5.60 7.79
C ARG A 309 14.59 4.87 8.96
N SER A 310 14.79 3.56 8.87
CA SER A 310 15.31 2.71 9.94
C SER A 310 14.58 2.88 11.27
N GLN A 311 13.29 3.25 11.24
CA GLN A 311 12.48 3.47 12.44
C GLN A 311 11.02 3.06 12.25
N ARG A 312 10.28 2.92 13.37
CA ARG A 312 8.83 2.72 13.33
C ARG A 312 8.12 4.05 13.18
N ALA A 313 7.32 4.19 12.11
CA ALA A 313 6.49 5.36 11.83
C ALA A 313 5.02 4.96 11.67
N ARG A 314 4.12 5.92 11.83
CA ARG A 314 2.70 5.72 11.51
C ARG A 314 2.56 5.49 10.01
N SER A 315 1.86 4.44 9.67
CA SER A 315 1.75 3.99 8.28
C SER A 315 0.55 3.07 8.10
N VAL A 316 0.07 2.97 6.88
CA VAL A 316 -0.84 1.92 6.46
C VAL A 316 0.01 0.75 5.96
N LEU A 317 -0.20 -0.43 6.53
CA LEU A 317 0.44 -1.64 6.06
C LEU A 317 -0.30 -2.12 4.82
N THR A 318 0.44 -2.38 3.76
CA THR A 318 -0.09 -2.96 2.52
C THR A 318 0.60 -4.28 2.24
N PHE A 319 -0.12 -5.20 1.63
CA PHE A 319 0.39 -6.49 1.22
C PHE A 319 0.26 -6.63 -0.30
N PHE A 320 1.26 -7.24 -0.92
CA PHE A 320 1.30 -7.46 -2.36
C PHE A 320 1.72 -8.90 -2.68
N ALA A 321 1.13 -9.44 -3.75
CA ALA A 321 1.60 -10.67 -4.37
C ALA A 321 2.00 -10.40 -5.82
N GLN A 322 3.19 -10.88 -6.20
CA GLN A 322 3.75 -10.79 -7.54
C GLN A 322 3.87 -12.17 -8.14
N ASP A 323 3.38 -12.36 -9.35
CA ASP A 323 3.64 -13.55 -10.15
C ASP A 323 5.11 -13.56 -10.59
N THR A 324 5.86 -14.61 -10.23
CA THR A 324 7.29 -14.74 -10.57
C THR A 324 7.53 -15.00 -12.05
N GLY A 325 6.53 -15.51 -12.78
CA GLY A 325 6.62 -15.81 -14.20
C GLY A 325 6.51 -14.56 -15.09
N THR A 326 5.55 -13.70 -14.78
CA THR A 326 5.26 -12.48 -15.55
C THR A 326 5.83 -11.21 -14.92
N HIS A 327 6.22 -11.27 -13.64
CA HIS A 327 6.61 -10.14 -12.79
C HIS A 327 5.53 -9.07 -12.62
N ASN A 328 4.26 -9.43 -12.83
CA ASN A 328 3.14 -8.54 -12.59
C ASN A 328 2.56 -8.75 -11.19
N LEU A 329 2.07 -7.65 -10.58
CA LEU A 329 1.28 -7.76 -9.37
C LEU A 329 -0.10 -8.31 -9.72
N VAL A 330 -0.57 -9.26 -8.91
CA VAL A 330 -1.88 -9.89 -9.04
C VAL A 330 -2.76 -9.65 -7.82
N TYR A 331 -2.19 -9.20 -6.72
CA TYR A 331 -2.93 -8.97 -5.47
C TYR A 331 -2.38 -7.78 -4.71
N ALA A 332 -3.28 -7.01 -4.13
CA ALA A 332 -2.98 -5.96 -3.19
C ALA A 332 -4.07 -5.86 -2.12
N ASN A 333 -3.66 -5.59 -0.89
CA ASN A 333 -4.55 -5.39 0.24
C ASN A 333 -3.98 -4.31 1.17
N ALA A 334 -4.78 -3.31 1.53
CA ALA A 334 -4.43 -2.28 2.52
C ALA A 334 -5.37 -2.28 3.73
N ASP A 335 -6.38 -3.14 3.76
CA ASP A 335 -7.26 -3.33 4.92
C ASP A 335 -6.69 -4.35 5.91
N ILE A 336 -5.43 -4.13 6.31
CA ILE A 336 -4.63 -5.01 7.15
C ILE A 336 -4.30 -4.33 8.47
N SER A 337 -4.40 -5.09 9.55
CA SER A 337 -3.92 -4.71 10.88
C SER A 337 -2.83 -5.66 11.35
N LYS A 338 -2.10 -5.30 12.40
CA LYS A 338 -1.15 -6.22 13.06
C LYS A 338 -1.79 -7.50 13.57
N ALA A 339 -3.07 -7.47 13.88
CA ALA A 339 -3.81 -8.65 14.32
C ALA A 339 -4.09 -9.63 13.17
N THR A 340 -4.29 -9.11 11.95
CA THR A 340 -4.68 -9.91 10.77
C THR A 340 -3.52 -10.22 9.83
N GLN A 341 -2.45 -9.41 9.83
CA GLN A 341 -1.35 -9.48 8.86
C GLN A 341 -0.76 -10.89 8.66
N ASN A 342 -0.68 -11.69 9.71
CA ASN A 342 -0.07 -13.02 9.62
C ASN A 342 -0.88 -14.00 8.76
N ARG A 343 -2.17 -13.73 8.50
CA ARG A 343 -3.06 -14.57 7.70
C ARG A 343 -3.16 -14.14 6.23
N GLU A 344 -2.48 -13.08 5.83
CA GLU A 344 -2.54 -12.56 4.45
C GLU A 344 -2.07 -13.58 3.41
N ALA A 345 -1.10 -14.42 3.75
CA ALA A 345 -0.68 -15.50 2.86
C ALA A 345 -1.82 -16.52 2.59
N ILE A 346 -2.65 -16.81 3.60
CA ILE A 346 -3.83 -17.69 3.44
C ILE A 346 -4.93 -16.97 2.65
N ALA A 347 -5.19 -15.70 2.97
CA ALA A 347 -6.18 -14.90 2.24
C ALA A 347 -5.83 -14.79 0.75
N PHE A 348 -4.54 -14.62 0.44
CA PHE A 348 -4.06 -14.67 -0.94
C PHE A 348 -4.27 -16.04 -1.60
N CYS A 349 -4.02 -17.16 -0.91
CA CYS A 349 -4.31 -18.49 -1.44
C CYS A 349 -5.81 -18.67 -1.74
N ASP A 350 -6.69 -18.19 -0.87
CA ASP A 350 -8.14 -18.25 -1.07
C ASP A 350 -8.55 -17.42 -2.29
N HIS A 351 -8.00 -16.20 -2.42
CA HIS A 351 -8.19 -15.34 -3.58
C HIS A 351 -7.74 -16.04 -4.86
N TRP A 352 -6.49 -16.53 -4.90
CA TRP A 352 -5.94 -17.16 -6.11
C TRP A 352 -6.68 -18.41 -6.52
N LYS A 353 -7.11 -19.22 -5.55
CA LYS A 353 -7.95 -20.39 -5.80
C LYS A 353 -9.30 -20.04 -6.42
N ALA A 354 -9.92 -18.95 -5.97
CA ALA A 354 -11.17 -18.44 -6.55
C ALA A 354 -10.98 -17.90 -7.98
N VAL A 355 -9.79 -17.42 -8.32
CA VAL A 355 -9.42 -16.90 -9.64
C VAL A 355 -9.06 -18.01 -10.62
N SER A 356 -8.11 -18.89 -10.25
CA SER A 356 -7.48 -19.88 -11.13
C SER A 356 -8.06 -21.29 -11.01
N GLY A 357 -8.85 -21.57 -9.94
CA GLY A 357 -9.40 -22.89 -9.64
C GLY A 357 -8.49 -23.77 -8.78
N SER A 358 -7.23 -23.38 -8.52
CA SER A 358 -6.27 -24.13 -7.72
C SER A 358 -5.50 -23.24 -6.76
N ASP A 359 -5.01 -23.83 -5.67
CA ASP A 359 -4.07 -23.13 -4.80
C ASP A 359 -2.76 -22.81 -5.54
N PRO A 360 -1.98 -21.79 -5.12
CA PRO A 360 -0.64 -21.53 -5.64
C PRO A 360 0.25 -22.75 -5.51
N LYS A 361 1.14 -22.97 -6.48
CA LYS A 361 2.15 -24.03 -6.36
C LYS A 361 3.15 -23.74 -5.25
N MET A 362 3.65 -22.50 -5.20
CA MET A 362 4.66 -22.08 -4.24
C MET A 362 4.54 -20.61 -3.89
N LEU A 363 4.77 -20.29 -2.62
CA LEU A 363 4.89 -18.92 -2.10
C LEU A 363 6.31 -18.66 -1.64
N ILE A 364 6.89 -17.54 -2.06
CA ILE A 364 8.21 -17.09 -1.66
C ILE A 364 8.02 -15.80 -0.85
N MET A 365 8.50 -15.79 0.40
CA MET A 365 8.17 -14.71 1.32
C MET A 365 9.30 -14.39 2.30
N ASP A 366 9.30 -13.18 2.86
CA ASP A 366 10.20 -12.83 3.96
C ASP A 366 9.73 -13.48 5.27
N GLN A 367 10.64 -13.62 6.21
CA GLN A 367 10.40 -14.21 7.54
C GLN A 367 9.26 -13.52 8.33
N LYS A 368 8.90 -12.28 7.97
CA LYS A 368 7.90 -11.46 8.66
C LYS A 368 6.51 -11.55 8.05
N VAL A 369 6.36 -12.22 6.91
CA VAL A 369 5.07 -12.29 6.21
C VAL A 369 4.09 -13.17 6.97
N THR A 370 4.57 -14.22 7.65
CA THR A 370 3.69 -15.16 8.33
C THR A 370 4.34 -15.81 9.55
N THR A 371 3.62 -16.69 10.22
CA THR A 371 4.08 -17.45 11.40
C THR A 371 4.32 -18.91 11.06
N GLN A 372 5.06 -19.64 11.92
CA GLN A 372 5.27 -21.07 11.71
C GLN A 372 3.96 -21.88 11.70
N ALA A 373 2.96 -21.47 12.47
CA ALA A 373 1.64 -22.11 12.46
C ALA A 373 0.96 -21.94 11.09
N ILE A 374 1.02 -20.76 10.50
CA ILE A 374 0.46 -20.50 9.15
C ILE A 374 1.25 -21.25 8.07
N LEU A 375 2.56 -21.43 8.21
CA LEU A 375 3.32 -22.30 7.32
C LEU A 375 2.81 -23.75 7.36
N GLY A 376 2.37 -24.23 8.53
CA GLY A 376 1.70 -25.52 8.66
C GLY A 376 0.34 -25.59 7.98
N GLU A 377 -0.45 -24.50 8.01
CA GLU A 377 -1.71 -24.42 7.26
C GLU A 377 -1.49 -24.44 5.74
N LEU A 378 -0.43 -23.74 5.24
CA LEU A 378 -0.05 -23.77 3.83
C LEU A 378 0.35 -25.20 3.39
N ASP A 379 1.16 -25.87 4.21
CA ASP A 379 1.58 -27.25 3.95
C ASP A 379 0.39 -28.21 3.89
N ALA A 380 -0.54 -28.10 4.84
CA ALA A 380 -1.78 -28.88 4.86
C ALA A 380 -2.65 -28.65 3.62
N ARG A 381 -2.54 -27.50 2.95
CA ARG A 381 -3.20 -27.19 1.66
C ARG A 381 -2.41 -27.72 0.46
N GLY A 382 -1.23 -28.30 0.65
CA GLY A 382 -0.32 -28.71 -0.42
C GLY A 382 0.45 -27.56 -1.06
N VAL A 383 0.38 -26.35 -0.51
CA VAL A 383 1.11 -25.16 -1.00
C VAL A 383 2.57 -25.25 -0.56
N LYS A 384 3.50 -25.22 -1.51
CA LYS A 384 4.93 -25.15 -1.20
C LYS A 384 5.31 -23.73 -0.78
N PHE A 385 6.34 -23.61 0.06
CA PHE A 385 6.85 -22.31 0.46
C PHE A 385 8.37 -22.26 0.52
N ALA A 386 8.93 -21.06 0.36
CA ALA A 386 10.31 -20.73 0.69
C ALA A 386 10.33 -19.42 1.50
N THR A 387 10.91 -19.46 2.69
CA THR A 387 11.00 -18.28 3.56
C THR A 387 12.29 -18.30 4.37
N LEU A 388 12.62 -17.16 5.03
CA LEU A 388 13.75 -17.11 5.94
C LEU A 388 13.35 -17.59 7.32
N ARG A 389 14.25 -18.32 7.95
CA ARG A 389 14.16 -18.65 9.37
C ARG A 389 14.74 -17.53 10.23
N MET A 390 14.01 -17.13 11.27
CA MET A 390 14.54 -16.18 12.24
C MET A 390 15.75 -16.77 12.96
N ARG A 391 16.82 -16.01 13.08
CA ARG A 391 18.07 -16.40 13.72
C ARG A 391 17.92 -16.28 15.24
N SER A 392 17.57 -17.39 15.89
CA SER A 392 17.63 -17.52 17.35
C SER A 392 19.06 -17.74 17.83
N ALA A 393 19.33 -17.50 19.11
CA ALA A 393 20.65 -17.78 19.71
C ALA A 393 21.07 -19.24 19.53
N SER A 394 20.14 -20.20 19.71
CA SER A 394 20.41 -21.62 19.51
C SER A 394 20.78 -21.96 18.06
N LEU A 395 20.08 -21.38 17.10
CA LEU A 395 20.39 -21.52 15.67
C LEU A 395 21.77 -20.94 15.34
N MET A 396 22.08 -19.76 15.88
CA MET A 396 23.40 -19.13 15.68
C MET A 396 24.53 -19.96 16.30
N ASN A 397 24.34 -20.54 17.49
CA ASN A 397 25.31 -21.44 18.10
C ASN A 397 25.56 -22.69 17.22
N ARG A 398 24.49 -23.29 16.68
CA ARG A 398 24.59 -24.38 15.70
C ARG A 398 25.35 -23.95 14.45
N ILE A 399 25.03 -22.80 13.87
CA ILE A 399 25.72 -22.29 12.68
C ILE A 399 27.22 -22.08 12.95
N ASN A 400 27.55 -21.54 14.11
CA ASN A 400 28.93 -21.29 14.51
C ASN A 400 29.71 -22.59 14.81
N SER A 401 29.04 -23.71 15.12
CA SER A 401 29.66 -25.01 15.27
C SER A 401 29.97 -25.74 13.97
N LEU A 402 29.41 -25.27 12.84
CA LEU A 402 29.69 -25.82 11.52
C LEU A 402 31.10 -25.44 11.04
N THR A 403 31.80 -26.41 10.48
CA THR A 403 33.14 -26.26 9.92
C THR A 403 33.08 -25.99 8.39
N SER A 404 34.18 -25.63 7.80
CA SER A 404 34.26 -25.42 6.35
C SER A 404 33.91 -26.66 5.52
N THR A 405 34.13 -27.85 6.09
CA THR A 405 33.83 -29.15 5.45
C THR A 405 32.35 -29.48 5.43
N ASP A 406 31.55 -28.86 6.29
CA ASP A 406 30.08 -29.03 6.34
C ASP A 406 29.34 -28.27 5.21
N TYR A 407 30.05 -27.41 4.51
CA TYR A 407 29.51 -26.60 3.44
C TYR A 407 29.92 -27.11 2.05
N LYS A 408 28.94 -27.14 1.13
CA LYS A 408 29.19 -27.39 -0.29
C LYS A 408 29.12 -26.07 -1.07
N THR A 409 30.09 -25.81 -1.96
CA THR A 409 30.03 -24.66 -2.87
C THR A 409 29.07 -24.96 -4.02
N ILE A 410 28.14 -24.04 -4.29
CA ILE A 410 27.16 -24.14 -5.38
C ILE A 410 27.38 -22.97 -6.31
N THR A 411 27.35 -23.21 -7.62
CA THR A 411 27.41 -22.15 -8.63
C THR A 411 25.99 -21.74 -9.01
N LEU A 412 25.64 -20.46 -8.81
CA LEU A 412 24.36 -19.87 -9.21
C LEU A 412 24.48 -19.29 -10.61
N ASP A 413 23.40 -19.36 -11.37
CA ASP A 413 23.29 -18.78 -12.71
C ASP A 413 22.93 -17.29 -12.62
N ARG A 414 23.87 -16.50 -12.12
CA ARG A 414 23.76 -15.04 -12.03
C ARG A 414 25.13 -14.40 -12.22
N PRO A 415 25.21 -13.24 -12.87
CA PRO A 415 26.47 -12.49 -12.96
C PRO A 415 26.87 -11.92 -11.59
N GLY A 416 28.17 -11.67 -11.42
CA GLY A 416 28.71 -10.94 -10.27
C GLY A 416 29.46 -11.79 -9.24
N PRO A 417 30.03 -11.15 -8.21
CA PRO A 417 31.00 -11.79 -7.30
C PRO A 417 30.39 -12.81 -6.34
N TYR A 418 29.07 -12.77 -6.12
CA TYR A 418 28.37 -13.64 -5.16
C TYR A 418 27.66 -14.82 -5.84
N ASN A 419 28.15 -15.31 -6.95
CA ASN A 419 27.58 -16.42 -7.71
C ASN A 419 28.01 -17.82 -7.22
N ARG A 420 28.92 -17.89 -6.24
CA ARG A 420 29.44 -19.16 -5.68
C ARG A 420 29.26 -19.20 -4.14
N PRO A 421 28.00 -19.19 -3.62
CA PRO A 421 27.76 -19.33 -2.20
C PRO A 421 28.16 -20.73 -1.70
N ARG A 422 28.45 -20.80 -0.39
CA ARG A 422 28.62 -22.05 0.32
C ARG A 422 27.31 -22.37 1.08
N VAL A 423 26.88 -23.60 1.00
CA VAL A 423 25.59 -24.05 1.52
C VAL A 423 25.75 -25.28 2.40
N HIS A 424 25.24 -25.22 3.61
CA HIS A 424 24.98 -26.38 4.44
C HIS A 424 23.49 -26.69 4.39
N GLU A 425 23.14 -27.96 4.28
CA GLU A 425 21.77 -28.44 4.16
C GLU A 425 21.39 -29.37 5.30
N ASP A 426 20.35 -28.99 6.03
CA ASP A 426 19.67 -29.84 7.01
C ASP A 426 18.37 -30.36 6.37
N PRO A 427 18.25 -31.67 6.07
CA PRO A 427 17.11 -32.19 5.32
C PRO A 427 15.80 -32.18 6.12
N ALA A 428 15.87 -32.22 7.45
CA ALA A 428 14.72 -32.27 8.33
C ALA A 428 14.96 -31.51 9.64
N VAL A 429 14.32 -30.35 9.76
CA VAL A 429 14.42 -29.50 10.96
C VAL A 429 13.03 -29.28 11.53
N THR A 430 12.89 -29.49 12.85
CA THR A 430 11.65 -29.20 13.57
C THR A 430 11.57 -27.70 13.90
N LEU A 431 10.41 -27.11 13.74
CA LEU A 431 10.07 -25.77 14.18
C LEU A 431 9.01 -25.84 15.27
N THR A 432 9.01 -24.86 16.17
CA THR A 432 8.20 -24.91 17.41
C THR A 432 6.70 -25.05 17.16
N SER A 433 6.17 -24.36 16.16
CA SER A 433 4.71 -24.30 15.87
C SER A 433 4.37 -24.79 14.44
N TYR A 434 5.26 -25.56 13.83
CA TYR A 434 5.02 -26.18 12.53
C TYR A 434 4.85 -27.69 12.72
N PRO A 435 3.82 -28.31 12.17
CA PRO A 435 3.61 -29.76 12.26
C PRO A 435 4.60 -30.49 11.34
N GLY A 436 5.48 -31.31 11.91
CA GLY A 436 6.46 -32.07 11.14
C GLY A 436 7.82 -31.38 11.02
N THR A 437 8.49 -31.59 9.89
CA THR A 437 9.84 -31.05 9.61
C THR A 437 9.88 -30.25 8.32
N VAL A 438 10.81 -29.32 8.26
CA VAL A 438 11.12 -28.55 7.05
C VAL A 438 12.59 -28.77 6.66
N ARG A 439 12.87 -28.66 5.38
CA ARG A 439 14.24 -28.62 4.85
C ARG A 439 14.82 -27.23 5.10
N GLN A 440 16.06 -27.16 5.55
CA GLN A 440 16.76 -25.92 5.88
C GLN A 440 18.07 -25.80 5.10
N LEU A 441 18.32 -24.64 4.52
CA LEU A 441 19.59 -24.28 3.88
C LEU A 441 20.23 -23.12 4.64
N ILE A 442 21.47 -23.32 5.10
CA ILE A 442 22.30 -22.27 5.67
C ILE A 442 23.27 -21.80 4.59
N VAL A 443 23.10 -20.60 4.09
CA VAL A 443 23.81 -20.06 2.93
C VAL A 443 24.72 -18.92 3.36
N THR A 444 26.01 -19.02 3.00
CA THR A 444 27.04 -17.99 3.23
C THR A 444 27.64 -17.54 1.90
N GLY A 445 28.29 -16.38 1.88
CA GLY A 445 28.94 -15.85 0.66
C GLY A 445 27.97 -15.19 -0.32
N LEU A 446 26.82 -14.67 0.17
CA LEU A 446 25.87 -13.89 -0.62
C LEU A 446 26.09 -12.36 -0.50
N GLY A 447 27.25 -11.90 0.00
CA GLY A 447 27.54 -10.48 0.19
C GLY A 447 27.04 -9.92 1.52
N ARG A 448 26.64 -10.78 2.45
CA ARG A 448 26.24 -10.42 3.84
C ARG A 448 27.15 -11.14 4.81
N ASP A 449 27.53 -10.48 5.91
CA ASP A 449 28.36 -11.08 6.95
C ASP A 449 27.63 -12.22 7.67
N ALA A 450 26.32 -12.06 7.89
CA ALA A 450 25.52 -13.06 8.57
C ALA A 450 24.91 -14.07 7.57
N PRO A 451 24.91 -15.38 7.90
CA PRO A 451 24.33 -16.42 7.08
C PRO A 451 22.84 -16.18 6.79
N THR A 452 22.41 -16.50 5.58
CA THR A 452 21.00 -16.54 5.20
C THR A 452 20.46 -17.94 5.44
N VAL A 453 19.39 -18.08 6.23
CA VAL A 453 18.80 -19.38 6.53
C VAL A 453 17.45 -19.48 5.84
N ILE A 454 17.37 -20.29 4.79
CA ILE A 454 16.15 -20.55 4.02
C ILE A 454 15.50 -21.83 4.51
N ILE A 455 14.19 -21.83 4.73
CA ILE A 455 13.40 -23.03 5.03
C ILE A 455 12.32 -23.24 3.96
N THR A 456 12.02 -24.50 3.69
CA THR A 456 10.99 -24.91 2.73
C THR A 456 10.36 -26.26 3.12
N ASN A 457 9.11 -26.48 2.75
CA ASN A 457 8.45 -27.79 2.77
C ASN A 457 8.58 -28.55 1.44
N ASP A 458 9.33 -28.00 0.47
CA ASP A 458 9.61 -28.69 -0.79
C ASP A 458 10.94 -29.44 -0.70
N ASP A 459 10.85 -30.77 -0.55
CA ASP A 459 11.99 -31.68 -0.49
C ASP A 459 12.51 -32.06 -1.89
N GLN A 460 11.73 -31.81 -2.96
CA GLN A 460 12.07 -32.16 -4.33
C GLN A 460 12.84 -31.05 -5.06
N ILE A 461 12.67 -29.80 -4.67
CA ILE A 461 13.35 -28.68 -5.32
C ILE A 461 14.88 -28.78 -5.14
N LYS A 462 15.63 -28.70 -6.23
CA LYS A 462 17.10 -28.70 -6.16
C LYS A 462 17.61 -27.49 -5.37
N THR A 463 18.60 -27.68 -4.50
CA THR A 463 19.20 -26.63 -3.66
C THR A 463 19.58 -25.37 -4.44
N ARG A 464 20.19 -25.55 -5.64
CA ARG A 464 20.52 -24.43 -6.54
C ARG A 464 19.27 -23.66 -7.00
N ALA A 465 18.20 -24.37 -7.36
CA ALA A 465 16.95 -23.77 -7.82
C ALA A 465 16.27 -22.99 -6.69
N LEU A 466 16.20 -23.57 -5.49
CA LEU A 466 15.63 -22.91 -4.30
C LEU A 466 16.36 -21.60 -3.96
N ILE A 467 17.69 -21.63 -3.92
CA ILE A 467 18.49 -20.42 -3.64
C ILE A 467 18.28 -19.37 -4.75
N SER A 468 18.26 -19.80 -6.03
CA SER A 468 18.03 -18.88 -7.15
C SER A 468 16.63 -18.26 -7.11
N GLN A 469 15.59 -19.05 -6.81
CA GLN A 469 14.22 -18.54 -6.64
C GLN A 469 14.15 -17.55 -5.48
N TYR A 470 14.72 -17.91 -4.31
CA TYR A 470 14.71 -17.02 -3.16
C TYR A 470 15.49 -15.72 -3.44
N ALA A 471 16.63 -15.80 -4.14
CA ALA A 471 17.40 -14.61 -4.52
C ALA A 471 16.62 -13.68 -5.46
N ARG A 472 15.74 -14.21 -6.32
CA ARG A 472 14.86 -13.43 -7.19
C ARG A 472 13.77 -12.69 -6.43
N ARG A 473 13.42 -13.10 -5.20
CA ARG A 473 12.45 -12.37 -4.37
C ARG A 473 12.78 -10.87 -4.23
N MET A 474 14.06 -10.51 -4.25
CA MET A 474 14.45 -9.09 -4.25
C MET A 474 13.87 -8.30 -5.44
N THR A 475 13.38 -8.99 -6.48
CA THR A 475 12.70 -8.31 -7.59
C THR A 475 11.34 -7.73 -7.18
N ILE A 476 10.64 -8.31 -6.20
CA ILE A 476 9.39 -7.70 -5.69
C ILE A 476 9.66 -6.35 -5.03
N GLU A 477 10.72 -6.24 -4.21
CA GLU A 477 11.11 -4.96 -3.59
C GLU A 477 11.41 -3.89 -4.65
N GLN A 478 12.12 -4.28 -5.73
CA GLN A 478 12.39 -3.40 -6.85
C GLN A 478 11.10 -3.01 -7.60
N ARG A 479 10.20 -3.98 -7.85
CA ARG A 479 8.92 -3.71 -8.51
C ARG A 479 8.01 -2.82 -7.67
N LEU A 480 7.96 -3.04 -6.37
CA LEU A 480 7.22 -2.16 -5.47
C LEU A 480 7.79 -0.73 -5.49
N ALA A 481 9.13 -0.57 -5.48
CA ALA A 481 9.76 0.73 -5.62
C ALA A 481 9.45 1.41 -6.97
N GLU A 482 9.43 0.66 -8.06
CA GLU A 482 9.04 1.15 -9.39
C GLU A 482 7.57 1.61 -9.43
N ILE A 483 6.66 0.83 -8.84
CA ILE A 483 5.22 1.12 -8.76
C ILE A 483 4.96 2.33 -7.86
N ILE A 484 5.64 2.39 -6.72
CA ILE A 484 5.56 3.53 -5.80
C ILE A 484 5.99 4.80 -6.53
N GLY A 485 7.12 4.76 -7.23
CA GLY A 485 7.63 5.91 -7.99
C GLY A 485 6.73 6.32 -9.16
N ALA A 486 6.29 5.35 -9.96
CA ALA A 486 5.53 5.60 -11.18
C ALA A 486 4.06 5.99 -10.92
N PHE A 487 3.42 5.39 -9.90
CA PHE A 487 1.99 5.60 -9.62
C PHE A 487 1.74 6.36 -8.32
N CYS A 488 2.80 6.90 -7.70
CA CYS A 488 2.72 7.67 -6.46
C CYS A 488 2.00 6.92 -5.32
N ALA A 489 2.25 5.61 -5.21
CA ALA A 489 1.60 4.77 -4.21
C ALA A 489 2.02 5.08 -2.76
N ASP A 490 3.09 5.87 -2.57
CA ASP A 490 3.56 6.38 -1.28
C ASP A 490 2.87 7.68 -0.84
N ALA A 491 2.09 8.28 -1.72
CA ALA A 491 1.35 9.49 -1.42
C ALA A 491 -0.03 9.13 -0.86
N LEU A 492 -0.10 8.87 0.46
CA LEU A 492 -1.38 8.66 1.13
C LEU A 492 -2.33 9.83 0.85
N SER A 493 -3.42 9.51 0.17
CA SER A 493 -4.51 10.46 -0.08
C SER A 493 -5.39 10.65 1.16
N SER A 494 -5.32 9.72 2.12
CA SER A 494 -6.18 9.68 3.31
C SER A 494 -5.56 8.86 4.42
N THR A 495 -5.99 9.08 5.67
CA THR A 495 -5.73 8.22 6.82
C THR A 495 -6.67 7.02 6.89
N VAL A 496 -7.61 6.92 5.96
CA VAL A 496 -8.63 5.88 5.92
C VAL A 496 -8.16 4.73 5.05
N ASN A 497 -8.03 3.54 5.62
CA ASN A 497 -7.54 2.34 4.95
C ASN A 497 -8.31 2.03 3.66
N LEU A 498 -9.63 2.27 3.60
CA LEU A 498 -10.44 2.06 2.40
C LEU A 498 -9.97 2.87 1.18
N ASN A 499 -9.52 4.11 1.39
CA ASN A 499 -9.01 4.93 0.30
C ASN A 499 -7.64 4.45 -0.16
N VAL A 500 -6.82 3.97 0.77
CA VAL A 500 -5.52 3.38 0.45
C VAL A 500 -5.71 2.04 -0.26
N ASP A 501 -6.72 1.26 0.13
CA ASP A 501 -7.05 -0.02 -0.50
C ASP A 501 -7.42 0.17 -1.97
N LEU A 502 -8.29 1.14 -2.28
CA LEU A 502 -8.58 1.53 -3.66
C LEU A 502 -7.30 1.98 -4.41
N ASP A 503 -6.47 2.77 -3.75
CA ASP A 503 -5.23 3.30 -4.35
C ASP A 503 -4.25 2.20 -4.76
N VAL A 504 -4.08 1.16 -3.93
CA VAL A 504 -3.18 0.03 -4.26
C VAL A 504 -3.77 -0.87 -5.34
N VAL A 505 -5.09 -1.07 -5.36
CA VAL A 505 -5.79 -1.79 -6.44
C VAL A 505 -5.63 -1.06 -7.78
N LEU A 506 -5.75 0.27 -7.79
CA LEU A 506 -5.48 1.08 -8.98
C LEU A 506 -4.03 0.98 -9.45
N CYS A 507 -3.07 0.80 -8.53
CA CYS A 507 -1.67 0.56 -8.91
C CYS A 507 -1.50 -0.81 -9.59
N VAL A 508 -2.20 -1.86 -9.13
CA VAL A 508 -2.21 -3.18 -9.80
C VAL A 508 -2.78 -3.04 -11.22
N LEU A 509 -3.92 -2.38 -11.39
CA LEU A 509 -4.51 -2.14 -12.70
C LEU A 509 -3.59 -1.31 -13.61
N ALA A 510 -3.03 -0.21 -13.11
CA ALA A 510 -2.12 0.64 -13.89
C ALA A 510 -0.86 -0.12 -14.32
N GLN A 511 -0.33 -0.98 -13.44
CA GLN A 511 0.82 -1.81 -13.75
C GLN A 511 0.48 -2.88 -14.81
N ALA A 512 -0.70 -3.53 -14.71
CA ALA A 512 -1.17 -4.49 -15.70
C ALA A 512 -1.33 -3.84 -17.09
N LEU A 513 -1.90 -2.63 -17.15
CA LEU A 513 -2.02 -1.86 -18.40
C LEU A 513 -0.67 -1.53 -19.02
N LEU A 514 0.28 -1.05 -18.22
CA LEU A 514 1.61 -0.74 -18.74
C LEU A 514 2.40 -2.00 -19.11
N ALA A 515 2.12 -3.14 -18.50
CA ALA A 515 2.68 -4.43 -18.91
C ALA A 515 2.11 -4.87 -20.27
N ALA A 516 0.81 -4.75 -20.50
CA ALA A 516 0.17 -5.01 -21.78
C ALA A 516 0.70 -4.05 -22.87
N PHE A 517 0.74 -2.75 -22.58
CA PHE A 517 1.29 -1.75 -23.47
C PHE A 517 2.76 -2.02 -23.84
N ARG A 518 3.59 -2.41 -22.86
CA ARG A 518 4.98 -2.82 -23.07
C ARG A 518 5.10 -3.97 -24.07
N THR A 519 4.20 -4.96 -23.98
CA THR A 519 4.14 -6.10 -24.91
C THR A 519 3.83 -5.63 -26.33
N ARG A 520 2.92 -4.68 -26.52
CA ARG A 520 2.60 -4.06 -27.83
C ARG A 520 3.79 -3.31 -28.43
N LEU A 521 4.62 -2.67 -27.62
CA LEU A 521 5.81 -1.95 -28.10
C LEU A 521 6.94 -2.89 -28.55
N GLY A 522 6.80 -4.21 -28.29
CA GLY A 522 7.73 -5.23 -28.76
C GLY A 522 8.98 -5.41 -27.88
N PRO A 523 9.89 -6.31 -28.30
CA PRO A 523 10.99 -6.80 -27.46
C PRO A 523 11.98 -5.71 -27.01
N GLY A 524 12.12 -4.61 -27.76
CA GLY A 524 12.98 -3.48 -27.37
C GLY A 524 12.53 -2.76 -26.09
N TYR A 525 11.28 -3.00 -25.66
CA TYR A 525 10.70 -2.44 -24.43
C TYR A 525 10.40 -3.49 -23.36
N ALA A 526 10.78 -4.74 -23.54
CA ALA A 526 10.48 -5.84 -22.63
C ALA A 526 10.89 -5.58 -21.16
N THR A 527 11.95 -4.80 -20.95
CA THR A 527 12.47 -4.42 -19.61
C THR A 527 12.16 -2.97 -19.22
N ALA A 528 11.37 -2.24 -20.03
CA ALA A 528 11.05 -0.85 -19.73
C ALA A 528 10.24 -0.72 -18.44
N THR A 529 10.67 0.19 -17.57
CA THR A 529 9.96 0.49 -16.32
C THR A 529 8.69 1.29 -16.60
N PRO A 530 7.68 1.24 -15.70
CA PRO A 530 6.48 2.08 -15.80
C PRO A 530 6.79 3.57 -16.00
N ASP A 531 7.73 4.13 -15.25
CA ASP A 531 8.18 5.53 -15.42
C ASP A 531 8.71 5.81 -16.84
N THR A 532 9.46 4.87 -17.40
CA THR A 532 9.98 5.01 -18.77
C THR A 532 8.84 5.04 -19.80
N LEU A 533 7.84 4.17 -19.65
CA LEU A 533 6.68 4.14 -20.55
C LEU A 533 5.83 5.40 -20.43
N GLN A 534 5.55 5.85 -19.21
CA GLN A 534 4.83 7.09 -18.96
C GLN A 534 5.55 8.28 -19.62
N ARG A 535 6.81 8.49 -19.30
CA ARG A 535 7.59 9.63 -19.77
C ARG A 535 7.81 9.63 -21.29
N ARG A 536 7.99 8.46 -21.91
CA ARG A 536 8.26 8.37 -23.36
C ARG A 536 6.99 8.42 -24.21
N PHE A 537 5.87 7.90 -23.72
CA PHE A 537 4.67 7.70 -24.52
C PHE A 537 3.44 8.39 -23.93
N LEU A 538 3.11 8.17 -22.65
CA LEU A 538 1.87 8.71 -22.06
C LEU A 538 1.93 10.24 -21.85
N ASP A 539 3.09 10.78 -21.54
CA ASP A 539 3.34 12.24 -21.42
C ASP A 539 3.55 12.90 -22.80
N THR A 540 2.74 12.55 -23.79
CA THR A 540 2.85 13.10 -25.16
C THR A 540 1.65 13.96 -25.46
N ALA A 541 1.91 15.19 -25.93
CA ALA A 541 0.89 16.11 -26.42
C ALA A 541 0.34 15.66 -27.80
N GLY A 542 -0.74 16.25 -28.22
CA GLY A 542 -1.34 15.98 -29.52
C GLY A 542 -2.66 16.68 -29.75
N THR A 543 -3.33 16.32 -30.83
CA THR A 543 -4.63 16.86 -31.22
C THR A 543 -5.65 15.72 -31.28
N ILE A 544 -6.82 15.96 -30.74
CA ILE A 544 -7.99 15.07 -30.81
C ILE A 544 -8.95 15.62 -31.85
N THR A 545 -9.30 14.84 -32.86
CA THR A 545 -10.28 15.24 -33.91
C THR A 545 -11.44 14.25 -33.89
N THR A 546 -12.67 14.77 -33.87
CA THR A 546 -13.90 13.97 -33.91
C THR A 546 -14.52 14.10 -35.31
N ASP A 547 -14.66 12.97 -35.98
CA ASP A 547 -15.32 12.89 -37.31
C ASP A 547 -16.30 11.72 -37.30
N GLY A 548 -17.59 12.03 -37.30
CA GLY A 548 -18.65 11.04 -37.19
C GLY A 548 -18.45 10.13 -35.97
N ASP A 549 -18.34 8.84 -36.22
CA ASP A 549 -18.11 7.82 -35.18
C ASP A 549 -16.64 7.57 -34.84
N THR A 550 -15.72 8.33 -35.43
CA THR A 550 -14.30 8.12 -35.26
C THR A 550 -13.67 9.29 -34.51
N ILE A 551 -12.93 8.96 -33.47
CA ILE A 551 -12.09 9.89 -32.69
C ILE A 551 -10.65 9.59 -33.06
N THR A 552 -10.02 10.51 -33.76
CA THR A 552 -8.62 10.40 -34.20
C THR A 552 -7.72 11.16 -33.23
N VAL A 553 -6.73 10.49 -32.70
CA VAL A 553 -5.71 11.06 -31.79
C VAL A 553 -4.40 11.16 -32.55
N THR A 554 -4.03 12.35 -32.94
CA THR A 554 -2.76 12.63 -33.61
C THR A 554 -1.73 13.03 -32.57
N LEU A 555 -0.75 12.15 -32.32
CA LEU A 555 0.31 12.40 -31.36
C LEU A 555 1.40 13.30 -31.93
N SER A 556 1.85 14.27 -31.16
CA SER A 556 2.97 15.12 -31.53
C SER A 556 4.24 14.28 -31.74
N ARG A 557 5.02 14.65 -32.76
CA ARG A 557 6.26 13.94 -33.12
C ARG A 557 7.27 13.94 -31.97
N ARG A 558 7.76 12.75 -31.62
CA ARG A 558 8.82 12.53 -30.64
C ARG A 558 9.85 11.53 -31.18
N ALA A 559 11.01 11.46 -30.55
CA ALA A 559 12.06 10.51 -30.89
C ALA A 559 11.59 9.04 -30.89
N TYR A 560 10.52 8.74 -30.14
CA TYR A 560 9.97 7.40 -30.00
C TYR A 560 8.73 7.14 -30.88
N SER A 561 8.28 8.11 -31.69
CA SER A 561 7.15 7.92 -32.65
C SER A 561 7.35 6.73 -33.58
N PRO A 562 8.55 6.39 -34.08
CA PRO A 562 8.74 5.21 -34.92
C PRO A 562 8.35 3.89 -34.23
N VAL A 563 8.50 3.77 -32.90
CA VAL A 563 8.11 2.56 -32.15
C VAL A 563 6.57 2.40 -32.16
N LEU A 564 5.84 3.50 -31.96
CA LEU A 564 4.36 3.48 -32.01
C LEU A 564 3.84 3.13 -33.41
N ARG A 565 4.52 3.60 -34.48
CA ARG A 565 4.18 3.24 -35.86
C ARG A 565 4.37 1.77 -36.19
N GLN A 566 5.30 1.09 -35.50
CA GLN A 566 5.57 -0.33 -35.68
C GLN A 566 4.68 -1.23 -34.81
N SER A 567 3.99 -0.64 -33.82
CA SER A 567 3.06 -1.37 -32.96
C SER A 567 1.70 -1.57 -33.65
N ASP A 568 0.84 -2.39 -33.06
CA ASP A 568 -0.53 -2.65 -33.55
C ASP A 568 -1.55 -1.57 -33.15
N LEU A 569 -1.09 -0.45 -32.58
CA LEU A 569 -1.93 0.67 -32.12
C LEU A 569 -2.62 1.47 -33.24
N HIS A 570 -2.26 1.22 -34.50
CA HIS A 570 -2.94 1.83 -35.66
C HIS A 570 -4.28 1.15 -36.00
N THR A 571 -4.61 0.04 -35.36
CA THR A 571 -5.90 -0.64 -35.56
C THR A 571 -7.00 0.09 -34.77
N ASP A 572 -8.11 0.41 -35.46
CA ASP A 572 -9.26 1.08 -34.83
C ASP A 572 -9.80 0.22 -33.68
N THR A 573 -10.02 0.86 -32.53
CA THR A 573 -10.58 0.21 -31.34
C THR A 573 -11.93 0.81 -31.01
N THR A 574 -13.00 0.01 -30.87
CA THR A 574 -14.31 0.47 -30.42
C THR A 574 -14.34 0.64 -28.91
N ILE A 575 -14.74 1.81 -28.42
CA ILE A 575 -14.69 2.17 -27.01
C ILE A 575 -16.10 2.17 -26.40
N PRO A 576 -16.43 1.22 -25.50
CA PRO A 576 -17.77 1.10 -24.94
C PRO A 576 -18.25 2.36 -24.20
N TRP A 577 -17.39 3.00 -23.43
CA TRP A 577 -17.73 4.22 -22.67
C TRP A 577 -17.70 5.51 -23.50
N TRP A 578 -17.43 5.41 -24.82
CA TRP A 578 -17.60 6.49 -25.80
C TRP A 578 -18.82 6.25 -26.68
N GLN A 579 -19.86 5.61 -26.17
CA GLN A 579 -21.06 5.28 -26.97
C GLN A 579 -20.70 4.43 -28.22
N ASN A 580 -19.72 3.51 -28.05
CA ASN A 580 -19.17 2.63 -29.09
C ASN A 580 -18.50 3.36 -30.27
N ARG A 581 -17.97 4.57 -30.06
CA ARG A 581 -17.17 5.25 -31.06
C ARG A 581 -15.80 4.57 -31.18
N ARG A 582 -15.17 4.76 -32.36
CA ARG A 582 -13.87 4.19 -32.71
C ARG A 582 -12.74 5.13 -32.33
N LEU A 583 -11.73 4.62 -31.67
CA LEU A 583 -10.46 5.30 -31.43
C LEU A 583 -9.47 4.93 -32.53
N ARG A 584 -8.88 5.94 -33.16
CA ARG A 584 -7.79 5.80 -34.15
C ARG A 584 -6.61 6.64 -33.74
N PHE A 585 -5.39 6.07 -33.86
CA PHE A 585 -4.16 6.82 -33.64
C PHE A 585 -3.48 7.20 -34.94
N GLN A 586 -2.92 8.41 -34.95
CA GLN A 586 -2.00 8.89 -35.99
C GLN A 586 -0.69 9.30 -35.33
N PHE A 587 0.41 8.81 -35.86
CA PHE A 587 1.74 9.08 -35.34
C PHE A 587 2.52 9.95 -36.34
N SER A 588 2.78 11.19 -35.99
CA SER A 588 3.54 12.17 -36.79
C SER A 588 5.02 11.82 -36.90
#